data_5fffe5be3afe5665ff2d406e963c1fd7
#
_entry.id   5fffe5be3afe5665ff2d406e963c1fd7
#
_cell.length_a   1.000
_cell.length_b   1.000
_cell.length_c   1.000
_cell.angle_alpha   90.00
_cell.angle_beta   90.00
_cell.angle_gamma   90.00
#
_symmetry.space_group_name_H-M   'P 1'
#
loop_
_entity.id
_entity.type
_entity.pdbx_description
1 polymer ?
#
loop_
_entity_poly.entity_id
_entity_poly.type
_entity_poly.pdbx_seq_one_letter_code
_entity_poly.pdbx_strand_id
1 'polypeptide(L)'
;ILDAPKKIREKLKDFNEERKKPREPITTKASMFSIFSWAFYDLGNTIFSVLIVSFYFGLWVVSDEVGGTDSDYGYANAASMGLVFLTAPLIGALSDQARRRMPFLFVTTLLCVAFTALLGYEREGWSKSTVLTVSLIFFIIANYFYQAGLIFYDSTLATISTPGNKGRIGGIGIGVGYVGALVGILSALYITDTLGFPYPAVFQLTAALFLIFAIPCFIFVKETPGDNFWPSLMILMAILLGINAWLSEESLVRYATLFFAIWCVFSSMNTKTTPLFRDGSIIDATSGTLSQLKGTLSMLGNFPGLSRFLVGRVFYTDAANTSITFAAIYVREEFGMEDSEIAVYTLIGVFSSIVSGFLWGYLVDIIGPKSTLNTVLWFWFASFTLLISTVWLGLPTWMIWLAPFLAGVALGGTWCADRPYMLVLTPPRYIGQFYGLYS
;
A
#
# COMPACT_ATOMS: atom_id res chain seq x y z
N ILE A 1 -0.23 -12.85 35.45
CA ILE A 1 -0.67 -11.43 35.50
C ILE A 1 -0.24 -10.76 36.84
N LEU A 2 -0.05 -11.54 37.93
CA LEU A 2 0.27 -11.00 39.26
C LEU A 2 1.69 -10.40 39.38
N ASP A 3 2.63 -10.79 38.53
CA ASP A 3 4.04 -10.36 38.59
C ASP A 3 4.46 -9.28 37.58
N ALA A 4 3.50 -8.70 36.85
CA ALA A 4 3.84 -7.62 35.91
C ALA A 4 4.12 -6.30 36.66
N PRO A 5 5.16 -5.51 36.24
CA PRO A 5 5.44 -4.21 36.82
C PRO A 5 4.19 -3.32 36.87
N LYS A 6 4.04 -2.54 37.96
CA LYS A 6 2.87 -1.68 38.21
C LYS A 6 2.46 -0.84 37.00
N LYS A 7 3.44 -0.31 36.28
CA LYS A 7 3.25 0.49 35.06
C LYS A 7 2.63 -0.29 33.89
N ILE A 8 2.88 -1.60 33.82
CA ILE A 8 2.28 -2.49 32.79
C ILE A 8 0.83 -2.81 33.18
N ARG A 9 0.54 -3.00 34.46
CA ARG A 9 -0.85 -3.23 34.94
C ARG A 9 -1.73 -2.00 34.72
N GLU A 10 -1.23 -0.80 34.97
CA GLU A 10 -1.95 0.45 34.72
C GLU A 10 -2.26 0.59 33.22
N LYS A 11 -1.24 0.38 32.35
CA LYS A 11 -1.46 0.40 30.88
C LYS A 11 -2.44 -0.66 30.38
N LEU A 12 -2.39 -1.87 30.97
CA LEU A 12 -3.35 -2.95 30.68
C LEU A 12 -4.77 -2.57 31.10
N LYS A 13 -4.92 -1.92 32.24
CA LYS A 13 -6.20 -1.46 32.74
C LYS A 13 -6.75 -0.37 31.81
N ASP A 14 -5.95 0.64 31.49
CA ASP A 14 -6.31 1.70 30.55
C ASP A 14 -6.69 1.15 29.16
N PHE A 15 -5.92 0.18 28.66
CA PHE A 15 -6.20 -0.48 27.38
C PHE A 15 -7.51 -1.26 27.39
N ASN A 16 -7.81 -1.97 28.49
CA ASN A 16 -9.06 -2.71 28.63
C ASN A 16 -10.27 -1.77 28.86
N GLU A 17 -10.07 -0.67 29.56
CA GLU A 17 -11.14 0.34 29.75
C GLU A 17 -11.43 1.07 28.45
N GLU A 18 -10.39 1.40 27.67
CA GLU A 18 -10.55 2.05 26.37
C GLU A 18 -11.22 1.13 25.33
N ARG A 19 -10.98 -0.18 25.40
CA ARG A 19 -11.67 -1.19 24.58
C ARG A 19 -13.16 -1.30 24.94
N LYS A 20 -13.51 -1.08 26.22
CA LYS A 20 -14.90 -1.11 26.70
C LYS A 20 -15.66 0.18 26.42
N LYS A 21 -14.95 1.31 26.20
CA LYS A 21 -15.61 2.56 25.79
C LYS A 21 -16.24 2.33 24.42
N PRO A 22 -17.54 2.60 24.27
CA PRO A 22 -18.15 2.64 22.96
C PRO A 22 -17.32 3.63 22.12
N ARG A 23 -16.89 3.20 20.92
CA ARG A 23 -16.28 4.13 19.98
C ARG A 23 -17.26 5.25 19.78
N GLU A 24 -16.86 6.48 20.08
CA GLU A 24 -17.66 7.63 19.67
C GLU A 24 -17.92 7.49 18.18
N PRO A 25 -19.16 7.32 17.76
CA PRO A 25 -19.43 7.17 16.34
C PRO A 25 -18.91 8.44 15.66
N ILE A 26 -18.15 8.27 14.57
CA ILE A 26 -17.82 9.38 13.69
C ILE A 26 -19.17 9.94 13.25
N THR A 27 -19.59 11.03 13.87
CA THR A 27 -20.94 11.61 13.73
C THR A 27 -21.12 12.28 12.37
N THR A 28 -20.02 12.57 11.66
CA THR A 28 -20.05 13.10 10.31
C THR A 28 -19.65 12.01 9.33
N LYS A 29 -20.61 11.53 8.54
CA LYS A 29 -20.33 10.67 7.39
C LYS A 29 -19.36 11.40 6.46
N ALA A 30 -18.23 10.74 6.13
CA ALA A 30 -17.36 11.24 5.07
C ALA A 30 -18.18 11.47 3.79
N SER A 31 -17.90 12.55 3.08
CA SER A 31 -18.57 12.80 1.81
C SER A 31 -18.20 11.70 0.79
N MET A 32 -19.09 11.42 -0.16
CA MET A 32 -18.78 10.47 -1.24
C MET A 32 -17.52 10.88 -2.00
N PHE A 33 -17.31 12.19 -2.14
CA PHE A 33 -16.13 12.72 -2.80
C PHE A 33 -14.83 12.41 -2.01
N SER A 34 -14.87 12.49 -0.68
CA SER A 34 -13.74 12.09 0.18
C SER A 34 -13.45 10.59 0.08
N ILE A 35 -14.49 9.77 0.00
CA ILE A 35 -14.36 8.31 -0.14
C ILE A 35 -13.71 7.94 -1.48
N PHE A 36 -14.18 8.53 -2.60
CA PHE A 36 -13.57 8.31 -3.91
C PHE A 36 -12.14 8.84 -3.99
N SER A 37 -11.86 10.00 -3.38
CA SER A 37 -10.51 10.56 -3.31
C SER A 37 -9.56 9.64 -2.54
N TRP A 38 -10.04 9.00 -1.48
CA TRP A 38 -9.30 7.97 -0.76
C TRP A 38 -9.07 6.71 -1.61
N ALA A 39 -10.10 6.26 -2.32
CA ALA A 39 -10.00 5.10 -3.23
C ALA A 39 -9.03 5.35 -4.40
N PHE A 40 -8.94 6.57 -4.92
CA PHE A 40 -7.96 6.92 -5.95
C PHE A 40 -6.51 6.82 -5.46
N TYR A 41 -6.27 7.02 -4.18
CA TYR A 41 -4.95 6.72 -3.62
C TYR A 41 -4.60 5.24 -3.79
N ASP A 42 -5.54 4.33 -3.52
CA ASP A 42 -5.35 2.88 -3.69
C ASP A 42 -5.10 2.49 -5.16
N LEU A 43 -5.74 3.22 -6.09
CA LEU A 43 -5.48 3.08 -7.52
C LEU A 43 -4.03 3.40 -7.87
N GLY A 44 -3.51 4.56 -7.45
CA GLY A 44 -2.12 4.95 -7.68
C GLY A 44 -1.12 4.01 -6.99
N ASN A 45 -1.43 3.62 -5.78
CA ASN A 45 -0.67 2.68 -4.98
C ASN A 45 -0.57 1.29 -5.65
N THR A 46 -1.66 0.79 -6.24
CA THR A 46 -1.68 -0.48 -6.97
C THR A 46 -0.91 -0.41 -8.29
N ILE A 47 -0.93 0.74 -8.98
CA ILE A 47 -0.08 0.96 -10.17
C ILE A 47 1.40 0.76 -9.80
N PHE A 48 1.87 1.36 -8.70
CA PHE A 48 3.24 1.17 -8.23
C PHE A 48 3.55 -0.31 -7.92
N SER A 49 2.67 -0.98 -7.17
CA SER A 49 2.85 -2.38 -6.80
C SER A 49 3.00 -3.27 -8.04
N VAL A 50 2.14 -3.09 -9.01
CA VAL A 50 2.13 -3.93 -10.22
C VAL A 50 3.31 -3.59 -11.11
N LEU A 51 3.52 -2.33 -11.45
CA LEU A 51 4.55 -1.96 -12.44
C LEU A 51 5.96 -2.03 -11.88
N ILE A 52 6.18 -1.56 -10.66
CA ILE A 52 7.54 -1.52 -10.08
C ILE A 52 7.85 -2.81 -9.35
N VAL A 53 7.00 -3.20 -8.38
CA VAL A 53 7.33 -4.34 -7.51
C VAL A 53 7.12 -5.68 -8.21
N SER A 54 6.10 -5.82 -9.09
CA SER A 54 5.78 -7.13 -9.65
C SER A 54 6.37 -7.38 -11.05
N PHE A 55 6.58 -6.34 -11.88
CA PHE A 55 6.93 -6.55 -13.28
C PHE A 55 8.17 -5.79 -13.75
N TYR A 56 8.06 -4.52 -14.07
CA TYR A 56 9.02 -3.82 -14.95
C TYR A 56 10.39 -3.58 -14.31
N PHE A 57 10.47 -3.35 -13.01
CA PHE A 57 11.77 -3.11 -12.39
C PHE A 57 12.60 -4.40 -12.32
N GLY A 58 11.98 -5.55 -12.01
CA GLY A 58 12.67 -6.84 -12.07
C GLY A 58 13.17 -7.17 -13.48
N LEU A 59 12.32 -6.99 -14.51
CA LEU A 59 12.68 -7.19 -15.91
C LEU A 59 13.83 -6.27 -16.35
N TRP A 60 13.80 -5.00 -15.92
CA TRP A 60 14.87 -4.06 -16.23
C TRP A 60 16.20 -4.42 -15.57
N VAL A 61 16.19 -4.88 -14.32
CA VAL A 61 17.40 -5.32 -13.61
C VAL A 61 18.11 -6.42 -14.35
N VAL A 62 17.38 -7.41 -14.89
CA VAL A 62 17.97 -8.57 -15.60
C VAL A 62 18.21 -8.32 -17.09
N SER A 63 17.86 -7.15 -17.60
CA SER A 63 18.04 -6.81 -19.01
C SER A 63 19.53 -6.69 -19.37
N ASP A 64 19.83 -6.89 -20.65
CA ASP A 64 21.20 -6.73 -21.20
C ASP A 64 21.75 -5.30 -21.04
N GLU A 65 20.86 -4.32 -20.91
CA GLU A 65 21.23 -2.91 -20.71
C GLU A 65 21.90 -2.72 -19.34
N VAL A 66 21.43 -3.42 -18.32
CA VAL A 66 21.87 -3.26 -16.92
C VAL A 66 22.77 -4.40 -16.47
N GLY A 67 22.45 -5.63 -16.86
CA GLY A 67 23.25 -6.84 -16.61
C GLY A 67 23.25 -7.31 -15.15
N GLY A 68 22.18 -7.03 -14.40
CA GLY A 68 21.94 -7.58 -13.08
C GLY A 68 21.35 -9.01 -13.15
N THR A 69 21.02 -9.55 -11.98
CA THR A 69 20.44 -10.88 -11.82
C THR A 69 19.12 -10.83 -11.04
N ASP A 70 18.31 -11.90 -11.15
CA ASP A 70 17.10 -12.06 -10.31
C ASP A 70 17.44 -11.98 -8.81
N SER A 71 18.62 -12.45 -8.43
CA SER A 71 19.10 -12.39 -7.05
C SER A 71 19.33 -10.95 -6.59
N ASP A 72 19.81 -10.06 -7.44
CA ASP A 72 20.01 -8.64 -7.10
C ASP A 72 18.69 -7.96 -6.80
N TYR A 73 17.68 -8.19 -7.64
CA TYR A 73 16.33 -7.73 -7.39
C TYR A 73 15.75 -8.34 -6.10
N GLY A 74 15.88 -9.65 -5.93
CA GLY A 74 15.40 -10.39 -4.76
C GLY A 74 15.98 -9.85 -3.44
N TYR A 75 17.31 -9.61 -3.40
CA TYR A 75 17.97 -9.05 -2.23
C TYR A 75 17.53 -7.60 -1.94
N ALA A 76 17.36 -6.78 -2.97
CA ALA A 76 16.87 -5.43 -2.80
C ALA A 76 15.43 -5.40 -2.25
N ASN A 77 14.55 -6.26 -2.77
CA ASN A 77 13.19 -6.41 -2.25
C ASN A 77 13.19 -6.92 -0.81
N ALA A 78 13.96 -7.95 -0.50
CA ALA A 78 14.10 -8.47 0.86
C ALA A 78 14.66 -7.43 1.83
N ALA A 79 15.63 -6.61 1.42
CA ALA A 79 16.17 -5.53 2.23
C ALA A 79 15.11 -4.47 2.56
N SER A 80 14.31 -4.05 1.58
CA SER A 80 13.22 -3.09 1.82
C SER A 80 12.17 -3.66 2.77
N MET A 81 11.76 -4.92 2.61
CA MET A 81 10.81 -5.60 3.50
C MET A 81 11.37 -5.77 4.91
N GLY A 82 12.67 -6.10 5.04
CA GLY A 82 13.35 -6.17 6.34
C GLY A 82 13.36 -4.82 7.08
N LEU A 83 13.60 -3.72 6.37
CA LEU A 83 13.51 -2.38 6.94
C LEU A 83 12.08 -2.05 7.39
N VAL A 84 11.07 -2.39 6.59
CA VAL A 84 9.66 -2.22 6.96
C VAL A 84 9.35 -3.03 8.20
N PHE A 85 9.69 -4.30 8.24
CA PHE A 85 9.44 -5.17 9.39
C PHE A 85 10.00 -4.60 10.70
N LEU A 86 11.20 -4.03 10.66
CA LEU A 86 11.83 -3.43 11.84
C LEU A 86 11.20 -2.09 12.25
N THR A 87 10.75 -1.29 11.30
CA THR A 87 10.32 0.09 11.55
C THR A 87 8.80 0.29 11.57
N ALA A 88 8.02 -0.57 10.92
CA ALA A 88 6.58 -0.42 10.79
C ALA A 88 5.83 -0.19 12.11
N PRO A 89 6.07 -0.97 13.19
CA PRO A 89 5.41 -0.72 14.46
C PRO A 89 5.81 0.62 15.10
N LEU A 90 7.06 1.07 14.86
CA LEU A 90 7.56 2.35 15.37
C LEU A 90 6.90 3.53 14.68
N ILE A 91 6.86 3.52 13.34
CA ILE A 91 6.24 4.60 12.57
C ILE A 91 4.72 4.64 12.76
N GLY A 92 4.08 3.48 12.92
CA GLY A 92 2.68 3.39 13.30
C GLY A 92 2.39 3.99 14.68
N ALA A 93 3.23 3.67 15.69
CA ALA A 93 3.10 4.25 17.02
C ALA A 93 3.36 5.77 17.03
N LEU A 94 4.29 6.25 16.18
CA LEU A 94 4.55 7.69 16.03
C LEU A 94 3.30 8.42 15.48
N SER A 95 2.62 7.83 14.49
CA SER A 95 1.38 8.42 13.95
C SER A 95 0.25 8.45 14.97
N ASP A 96 0.14 7.44 15.84
CA ASP A 96 -0.85 7.43 16.92
C ASP A 96 -0.57 8.51 17.97
N GLN A 97 0.70 8.76 18.31
CA GLN A 97 1.08 9.86 19.22
C GLN A 97 0.81 11.23 18.61
N ALA A 98 1.12 11.39 17.33
CA ALA A 98 0.80 12.61 16.59
C ALA A 98 -0.70 12.82 16.40
N ARG A 99 -1.52 11.78 16.60
CA ARG A 99 -2.98 11.75 16.33
C ARG A 99 -3.34 12.15 14.89
N ARG A 100 -2.42 11.97 13.96
CA ARG A 100 -2.55 12.36 12.56
C ARG A 100 -1.81 11.37 11.67
N ARG A 101 -2.45 10.90 10.62
CA ARG A 101 -1.90 9.93 9.65
C ARG A 101 -1.60 10.56 8.30
N MET A 102 -2.44 11.50 7.89
CA MET A 102 -2.31 12.14 6.58
C MET A 102 -0.95 12.82 6.33
N PRO A 103 -0.31 13.50 7.30
CA PRO A 103 1.04 14.04 7.12
C PRO A 103 2.09 12.97 6.81
N PHE A 104 2.02 11.84 7.52
CA PHE A 104 2.96 10.74 7.33
C PHE A 104 2.72 10.06 5.98
N LEU A 105 1.43 9.82 5.63
CA LEU A 105 1.05 9.31 4.32
C LEU A 105 1.58 10.19 3.19
N PHE A 106 1.45 11.49 3.34
CA PHE A 106 1.93 12.46 2.36
C PHE A 106 3.44 12.38 2.17
N VAL A 107 4.23 12.43 3.26
CA VAL A 107 5.70 12.37 3.19
C VAL A 107 6.16 11.04 2.60
N THR A 108 5.61 9.92 3.03
CA THR A 108 5.98 8.60 2.52
C THR A 108 5.63 8.44 1.04
N THR A 109 4.48 8.93 0.61
CA THR A 109 4.08 8.91 -0.82
C THR A 109 5.05 9.73 -1.68
N LEU A 110 5.41 10.91 -1.24
CA LEU A 110 6.32 11.77 -2.01
C LEU A 110 7.73 11.20 -2.11
N LEU A 111 8.24 10.63 -1.04
CA LEU A 111 9.54 9.95 -1.07
C LEU A 111 9.47 8.71 -1.98
N CYS A 112 8.40 7.93 -1.92
CA CYS A 112 8.17 6.83 -2.84
C CYS A 112 8.18 7.32 -4.30
N VAL A 113 7.37 8.31 -4.63
CA VAL A 113 7.26 8.89 -5.98
C VAL A 113 8.60 9.45 -6.46
N ALA A 114 9.32 10.20 -5.62
CA ALA A 114 10.59 10.80 -5.99
C ALA A 114 11.65 9.74 -6.33
N PHE A 115 11.81 8.73 -5.48
CA PHE A 115 12.78 7.66 -5.75
C PHE A 115 12.34 6.73 -6.88
N THR A 116 11.03 6.57 -7.12
CA THR A 116 10.51 5.85 -8.29
C THR A 116 10.85 6.58 -9.59
N ALA A 117 10.71 7.90 -9.62
CA ALA A 117 11.08 8.71 -10.79
C ALA A 117 12.58 8.69 -11.11
N LEU A 118 13.41 8.36 -10.13
CA LEU A 118 14.87 8.25 -10.27
C LEU A 118 15.34 6.82 -10.63
N LEU A 119 14.44 5.84 -10.70
CA LEU A 119 14.81 4.49 -11.13
C LEU A 119 15.27 4.51 -12.59
N GLY A 120 16.38 3.81 -12.86
CA GLY A 120 16.97 3.80 -14.17
C GLY A 120 17.66 5.11 -14.58
N TYR A 121 17.85 6.04 -13.61
CA TYR A 121 18.60 7.26 -13.87
C TYR A 121 20.05 6.95 -14.19
N GLU A 122 20.52 7.46 -15.31
CA GLU A 122 21.88 7.26 -15.83
C GLU A 122 22.56 8.62 -16.02
N ARG A 123 23.86 8.67 -15.78
CA ARG A 123 24.74 9.81 -16.09
C ARG A 123 25.81 9.39 -17.06
N GLU A 124 26.22 10.31 -17.93
CA GLU A 124 27.37 10.09 -18.79
C GLU A 124 28.60 9.58 -18.00
N GLY A 125 29.21 8.52 -18.49
CA GLY A 125 30.38 7.90 -17.86
C GLY A 125 30.10 6.90 -16.73
N TRP A 126 28.84 6.63 -16.37
CA TRP A 126 28.53 5.58 -15.42
C TRP A 126 28.68 4.18 -16.05
N SER A 127 29.27 3.27 -15.28
CA SER A 127 29.28 1.85 -15.66
C SER A 127 27.89 1.23 -15.41
N LYS A 128 27.56 0.15 -16.14
CA LYS A 128 26.33 -0.63 -15.89
C LYS A 128 26.17 -1.04 -14.43
N SER A 129 27.26 -1.47 -13.79
CA SER A 129 27.28 -1.82 -12.37
C SER A 129 26.93 -0.62 -11.46
N THR A 130 27.34 0.58 -11.82
CA THR A 130 26.99 1.80 -11.06
C THR A 130 25.51 2.11 -11.21
N VAL A 131 24.96 2.05 -12.44
CA VAL A 131 23.53 2.27 -12.73
C VAL A 131 22.68 1.26 -11.97
N LEU A 132 23.06 -0.03 -12.02
CA LEU A 132 22.39 -1.09 -11.27
C LEU A 132 22.40 -0.81 -9.76
N THR A 133 23.57 -0.56 -9.17
CA THR A 133 23.69 -0.35 -7.72
C THR A 133 22.87 0.84 -7.23
N VAL A 134 22.93 1.97 -7.94
CA VAL A 134 22.17 3.18 -7.59
C VAL A 134 20.67 2.93 -7.71
N SER A 135 20.22 2.25 -8.77
CA SER A 135 18.81 1.93 -8.96
C SER A 135 18.29 0.93 -7.93
N LEU A 136 19.08 -0.07 -7.54
CA LEU A 136 18.70 -0.98 -6.44
C LEU A 136 18.53 -0.22 -5.11
N ILE A 137 19.42 0.73 -4.82
CA ILE A 137 19.29 1.61 -3.62
C ILE A 137 18.01 2.44 -3.72
N PHE A 138 17.74 3.07 -4.86
CA PHE A 138 16.52 3.85 -5.05
C PHE A 138 15.26 2.97 -4.95
N PHE A 139 15.29 1.75 -5.48
CA PHE A 139 14.20 0.79 -5.33
C PHE A 139 13.95 0.43 -3.85
N ILE A 140 15.02 0.12 -3.09
CA ILE A 140 14.90 -0.17 -1.65
C ILE A 140 14.20 0.98 -0.94
N ILE A 141 14.58 2.22 -1.22
CA ILE A 141 14.01 3.40 -0.59
C ILE A 141 12.55 3.61 -1.05
N ALA A 142 12.28 3.53 -2.36
CA ALA A 142 10.94 3.68 -2.92
C ALA A 142 9.97 2.64 -2.35
N ASN A 143 10.36 1.36 -2.36
CA ASN A 143 9.54 0.26 -1.86
C ASN A 143 9.35 0.33 -0.34
N TYR A 144 10.36 0.73 0.42
CA TYR A 144 10.22 1.01 1.85
C TYR A 144 9.15 2.06 2.12
N PHE A 145 9.20 3.22 1.44
CA PHE A 145 8.22 4.28 1.63
C PHE A 145 6.83 3.93 1.09
N TYR A 146 6.75 3.11 0.04
CA TYR A 146 5.50 2.53 -0.42
C TYR A 146 4.83 1.70 0.68
N GLN A 147 5.54 0.76 1.26
CA GLN A 147 5.02 -0.10 2.34
C GLN A 147 4.72 0.70 3.62
N ALA A 148 5.59 1.63 3.99
CA ALA A 148 5.34 2.54 5.10
C ALA A 148 4.08 3.39 4.88
N GLY A 149 3.83 3.82 3.65
CA GLY A 149 2.62 4.54 3.27
C GLY A 149 1.34 3.72 3.48
N LEU A 150 1.37 2.42 3.20
CA LEU A 150 0.24 1.53 3.42
C LEU A 150 -0.22 1.49 4.88
N ILE A 151 0.70 1.55 5.84
CA ILE A 151 0.37 1.59 7.29
C ILE A 151 -0.56 2.77 7.59
N PHE A 152 -0.21 3.94 7.05
CA PHE A 152 -0.99 5.17 7.27
C PHE A 152 -2.29 5.14 6.46
N TYR A 153 -2.22 4.73 5.19
CA TYR A 153 -3.38 4.61 4.31
C TYR A 153 -4.44 3.69 4.91
N ASP A 154 -4.09 2.46 5.27
CA ASP A 154 -5.01 1.49 5.85
C ASP A 154 -5.61 1.97 7.16
N SER A 155 -4.82 2.62 8.00
CA SER A 155 -5.29 3.18 9.27
C SER A 155 -6.25 4.35 9.11
N THR A 156 -6.22 5.08 7.97
CA THR A 156 -7.19 6.16 7.68
C THR A 156 -8.60 5.64 7.40
N LEU A 157 -8.78 4.34 7.13
CA LEU A 157 -10.11 3.73 7.05
C LEU A 157 -10.94 4.00 8.31
N ALA A 158 -10.28 4.05 9.48
CA ALA A 158 -10.93 4.40 10.74
C ALA A 158 -11.53 5.82 10.74
N THR A 159 -10.94 6.73 9.97
CA THR A 159 -11.35 8.14 9.90
C THR A 159 -12.49 8.38 8.93
N ILE A 160 -12.50 7.67 7.79
CA ILE A 160 -13.48 7.89 6.71
C ILE A 160 -14.68 6.96 6.79
N SER A 161 -14.65 5.93 7.64
CA SER A 161 -15.71 4.93 7.77
C SER A 161 -16.43 5.01 9.09
N THR A 162 -17.64 4.48 9.11
CA THR A 162 -18.45 4.26 10.31
C THR A 162 -18.54 2.75 10.59
N PRO A 163 -18.96 2.32 11.79
CA PRO A 163 -19.15 0.91 12.09
C PRO A 163 -20.06 0.16 11.10
N GLY A 164 -20.99 0.86 10.44
CA GLY A 164 -21.95 0.24 9.49
C GLY A 164 -21.57 0.35 8.00
N ASN A 165 -20.44 0.97 7.63
CA ASN A 165 -20.06 1.11 6.21
C ASN A 165 -18.57 0.88 5.91
N LYS A 166 -17.81 0.40 6.89
CA LYS A 166 -16.36 0.18 6.73
C LYS A 166 -16.02 -0.86 5.67
N GLY A 167 -16.87 -1.87 5.53
CA GLY A 167 -16.72 -2.89 4.48
C GLY A 167 -16.92 -2.29 3.09
N ARG A 168 -18.02 -1.55 2.89
CA ARG A 168 -18.30 -0.88 1.61
C ARG A 168 -17.21 0.11 1.21
N ILE A 169 -16.72 0.93 2.16
CA ILE A 169 -15.64 1.87 1.87
C ILE A 169 -14.35 1.13 1.55
N GLY A 170 -13.98 0.12 2.34
CA GLY A 170 -12.83 -0.74 2.03
C GLY A 170 -12.96 -1.43 0.67
N GLY A 171 -14.14 -1.95 0.35
CA GLY A 171 -14.44 -2.58 -0.94
C GLY A 171 -14.34 -1.62 -2.13
N ILE A 172 -14.79 -0.38 -1.99
CA ILE A 172 -14.59 0.66 -3.01
C ILE A 172 -13.10 0.91 -3.23
N GLY A 173 -12.30 1.04 -2.17
CA GLY A 173 -10.85 1.19 -2.27
C GLY A 173 -10.22 0.05 -3.05
N ILE A 174 -10.49 -1.20 -2.66
CA ILE A 174 -9.94 -2.39 -3.31
C ILE A 174 -10.39 -2.53 -4.77
N GLY A 175 -11.68 -2.34 -5.06
CA GLY A 175 -12.20 -2.41 -6.44
C GLY A 175 -11.55 -1.35 -7.34
N VAL A 176 -11.46 -0.11 -6.88
CA VAL A 176 -10.80 0.98 -7.60
C VAL A 176 -9.27 0.73 -7.68
N GLY A 177 -8.66 0.16 -6.64
CA GLY A 177 -7.26 -0.25 -6.64
C GLY A 177 -6.95 -1.22 -7.79
N TYR A 178 -7.73 -2.27 -7.95
CA TYR A 178 -7.51 -3.23 -9.06
C TYR A 178 -7.79 -2.64 -10.45
N VAL A 179 -8.65 -1.63 -10.57
CA VAL A 179 -8.73 -0.83 -11.82
C VAL A 179 -7.37 -0.16 -12.09
N GLY A 180 -6.66 0.28 -11.03
CA GLY A 180 -5.30 0.81 -11.14
C GLY A 180 -4.31 -0.19 -11.74
N ALA A 181 -4.39 -1.47 -11.37
CA ALA A 181 -3.57 -2.51 -11.98
C ALA A 181 -3.76 -2.56 -13.51
N LEU A 182 -5.02 -2.56 -13.95
CA LEU A 182 -5.35 -2.57 -15.37
C LEU A 182 -4.86 -1.31 -16.09
N VAL A 183 -5.12 -0.13 -15.52
CA VAL A 183 -4.64 1.16 -16.06
C VAL A 183 -3.12 1.18 -16.14
N GLY A 184 -2.43 0.72 -15.10
CA GLY A 184 -0.97 0.64 -15.07
C GLY A 184 -0.42 -0.23 -16.18
N ILE A 185 -0.87 -1.49 -16.26
CA ILE A 185 -0.40 -2.46 -17.27
C ILE A 185 -0.64 -1.92 -18.68
N LEU A 186 -1.86 -1.46 -18.98
CA LEU A 186 -2.17 -0.96 -20.33
C LEU A 186 -1.35 0.29 -20.68
N SER A 187 -1.11 1.19 -19.72
CA SER A 187 -0.29 2.37 -19.93
C SER A 187 1.19 2.00 -20.17
N ALA A 188 1.70 1.04 -19.43
CA ALA A 188 3.07 0.57 -19.59
C ALA A 188 3.28 -0.12 -20.95
N LEU A 189 2.39 -1.05 -21.33
CA LEU A 189 2.42 -1.69 -22.65
C LEU A 189 2.33 -0.67 -23.80
N TYR A 190 1.49 0.35 -23.65
CA TYR A 190 1.40 1.41 -24.65
C TYR A 190 2.72 2.17 -24.82
N ILE A 191 3.38 2.48 -23.70
CA ILE A 191 4.67 3.19 -23.73
C ILE A 191 5.79 2.31 -24.29
N THR A 192 5.88 1.03 -23.86
CA THR A 192 6.97 0.14 -24.29
C THR A 192 6.75 -0.40 -25.70
N ASP A 193 5.59 -0.96 -25.98
CA ASP A 193 5.36 -1.71 -27.22
C ASP A 193 4.90 -0.82 -28.38
N THR A 194 4.09 0.22 -28.09
CA THR A 194 3.57 1.10 -29.15
C THR A 194 4.47 2.29 -29.42
N LEU A 195 4.99 2.94 -28.35
CA LEU A 195 5.84 4.11 -28.49
C LEU A 195 7.34 3.78 -28.51
N GLY A 196 7.73 2.55 -28.12
CA GLY A 196 9.13 2.09 -28.14
C GLY A 196 10.02 2.75 -27.08
N PHE A 197 9.45 3.27 -25.99
CA PHE A 197 10.24 3.86 -24.91
C PHE A 197 10.90 2.78 -24.04
N PRO A 198 12.10 3.03 -23.48
CA PRO A 198 12.79 2.11 -22.59
C PRO A 198 12.09 1.99 -21.22
N TYR A 199 12.41 0.93 -20.45
CA TYR A 199 11.83 0.68 -19.13
C TYR A 199 11.89 1.87 -18.15
N PRO A 200 12.93 2.72 -18.09
CA PRO A 200 12.92 3.90 -17.22
C PRO A 200 11.74 4.85 -17.45
N ALA A 201 11.22 4.94 -18.68
CA ALA A 201 10.00 5.72 -18.95
C ALA A 201 8.77 5.18 -18.25
N VAL A 202 8.67 3.84 -18.06
CA VAL A 202 7.60 3.23 -17.27
C VAL A 202 7.69 3.61 -15.80
N PHE A 203 8.92 3.73 -15.25
CA PHE A 203 9.14 4.15 -13.87
C PHE A 203 8.70 5.60 -13.65
N GLN A 204 9.05 6.48 -14.57
CA GLN A 204 8.64 7.89 -14.56
C GLN A 204 7.12 8.03 -14.71
N LEU A 205 6.51 7.26 -15.62
CA LEU A 205 5.05 7.20 -15.76
C LEU A 205 4.39 6.73 -14.46
N THR A 206 4.91 5.66 -13.85
CA THR A 206 4.39 5.14 -12.57
C THR A 206 4.44 6.20 -11.48
N ALA A 207 5.56 6.90 -11.35
CA ALA A 207 5.71 8.00 -10.40
C ALA A 207 4.69 9.12 -10.65
N ALA A 208 4.49 9.52 -11.91
CA ALA A 208 3.53 10.54 -12.29
C ALA A 208 2.08 10.10 -12.00
N LEU A 209 1.69 8.89 -12.39
CA LEU A 209 0.35 8.37 -12.15
C LEU A 209 0.07 8.21 -10.66
N PHE A 210 1.02 7.69 -9.89
CA PHE A 210 0.86 7.58 -8.43
C PHE A 210 0.62 8.95 -7.81
N LEU A 211 1.42 9.96 -8.16
CA LEU A 211 1.25 11.31 -7.65
C LEU A 211 -0.12 11.89 -8.04
N ILE A 212 -0.52 11.80 -9.30
CA ILE A 212 -1.79 12.32 -9.81
C ILE A 212 -2.97 11.73 -9.04
N PHE A 213 -2.99 10.41 -8.84
CA PHE A 213 -4.08 9.74 -8.14
C PHE A 213 -4.02 9.91 -6.62
N ALA A 214 -2.85 10.20 -6.04
CA ALA A 214 -2.71 10.49 -4.61
C ALA A 214 -3.15 11.92 -4.22
N ILE A 215 -2.99 12.91 -5.10
CA ILE A 215 -3.33 14.32 -4.82
C ILE A 215 -4.76 14.50 -4.29
N PRO A 216 -5.82 13.92 -4.89
CA PRO A 216 -7.17 14.08 -4.38
C PRO A 216 -7.32 13.60 -2.92
N CYS A 217 -6.64 12.51 -2.54
CA CYS A 217 -6.65 12.01 -1.17
C CYS A 217 -6.11 13.07 -0.20
N PHE A 218 -5.00 13.72 -0.51
CA PHE A 218 -4.39 14.73 0.36
C PHE A 218 -5.23 16.01 0.49
N ILE A 219 -6.02 16.35 -0.53
CA ILE A 219 -6.85 17.55 -0.52
C ILE A 219 -8.18 17.32 0.21
N PHE A 220 -8.83 16.17 -0.04
CA PHE A 220 -10.23 15.97 0.34
C PHE A 220 -10.45 15.03 1.52
N VAL A 221 -9.46 14.21 1.89
CA VAL A 221 -9.54 13.37 3.10
C VAL A 221 -9.04 14.17 4.30
N LYS A 222 -9.94 14.48 5.23
CA LYS A 222 -9.64 15.25 6.45
C LYS A 222 -9.76 14.35 7.68
N GLU A 223 -8.74 14.35 8.53
CA GLU A 223 -8.75 13.59 9.78
C GLU A 223 -9.51 14.32 10.90
N THR A 224 -9.41 15.65 10.95
CA THR A 224 -10.15 16.48 11.92
C THR A 224 -10.80 17.67 11.21
N PRO A 225 -11.95 18.16 11.72
CA PRO A 225 -12.53 19.40 11.21
C PRO A 225 -11.52 20.56 11.33
N GLY A 226 -11.31 21.27 10.24
CA GLY A 226 -10.36 22.40 10.19
C GLY A 226 -8.92 22.04 9.83
N ASP A 227 -8.60 20.76 9.63
CA ASP A 227 -7.29 20.38 9.10
C ASP A 227 -7.09 20.94 7.71
N ASN A 228 -5.98 21.66 7.55
CA ASN A 228 -5.58 22.22 6.28
C ASN A 228 -4.15 21.77 5.94
N PHE A 229 -4.05 20.83 5.00
CA PHE A 229 -2.81 20.24 4.52
C PHE A 229 -2.21 20.98 3.33
N TRP A 230 -3.03 21.85 2.71
CA TRP A 230 -2.67 22.56 1.51
C TRP A 230 -1.31 23.30 1.58
N PRO A 231 -1.00 24.04 2.65
CA PRO A 231 0.28 24.74 2.72
C PRO A 231 1.49 23.79 2.72
N SER A 232 1.40 22.66 3.43
CA SER A 232 2.49 21.67 3.48
C SER A 232 2.68 21.00 2.13
N LEU A 233 1.59 20.69 1.42
CA LEU A 233 1.60 20.19 0.05
C LEU A 233 2.31 21.18 -0.89
N MET A 234 1.94 22.45 -0.82
CA MET A 234 2.51 23.48 -1.66
C MET A 234 4.02 23.67 -1.42
N ILE A 235 4.45 23.68 -0.15
CA ILE A 235 5.88 23.79 0.18
C ILE A 235 6.67 22.62 -0.42
N LEU A 236 6.16 21.44 -0.31
CA LEU A 236 6.87 20.25 -0.79
C LEU A 236 6.86 20.16 -2.32
N MET A 237 5.75 20.54 -2.97
CA MET A 237 5.72 20.71 -4.43
C MET A 237 6.76 21.75 -4.89
N ALA A 238 6.91 22.85 -4.14
CA ALA A 238 7.93 23.84 -4.41
C ALA A 238 9.35 23.27 -4.33
N ILE A 239 9.63 22.43 -3.32
CA ILE A 239 10.94 21.77 -3.17
C ILE A 239 11.21 20.82 -4.36
N LEU A 240 10.24 19.97 -4.72
CA LEU A 240 10.39 19.04 -5.84
C LEU A 240 10.57 19.74 -7.18
N LEU A 241 9.80 20.80 -7.42
CA LEU A 241 9.95 21.63 -8.61
C LEU A 241 11.29 22.38 -8.63
N GLY A 242 11.77 22.83 -7.47
CA GLY A 242 13.09 23.45 -7.33
C GLY A 242 14.23 22.48 -7.65
N ILE A 243 14.13 21.23 -7.17
CA ILE A 243 15.10 20.16 -7.48
C ILE A 243 15.05 19.85 -8.99
N ASN A 244 13.86 19.71 -9.58
CA ASN A 244 13.71 19.47 -11.01
C ASN A 244 14.29 20.62 -11.84
N ALA A 245 14.05 21.87 -11.44
CA ALA A 245 14.63 23.04 -12.09
C ALA A 245 16.16 23.04 -12.02
N TRP A 246 16.73 22.60 -10.90
CA TRP A 246 18.19 22.50 -10.74
C TRP A 246 18.81 21.38 -11.57
N LEU A 247 18.11 20.26 -11.75
CA LEU A 247 18.56 19.11 -12.54
C LEU A 247 18.33 19.30 -14.05
N SER A 248 17.41 20.17 -14.45
CA SER A 248 17.04 20.34 -15.86
C SER A 248 18.11 21.12 -16.63
N GLU A 249 18.56 20.60 -17.76
CA GLU A 249 19.45 21.26 -18.71
C GLU A 249 18.68 22.20 -19.65
N GLU A 250 17.40 21.91 -19.91
CA GLU A 250 16.57 22.75 -20.77
C GLU A 250 16.12 24.04 -20.07
N SER A 251 16.46 25.19 -20.65
CA SER A 251 16.16 26.51 -20.07
C SER A 251 14.66 26.74 -19.86
N LEU A 252 13.82 26.33 -20.81
CA LEU A 252 12.36 26.47 -20.73
C LEU A 252 11.77 25.68 -19.57
N VAL A 253 12.16 24.41 -19.42
CA VAL A 253 11.72 23.52 -18.33
C VAL A 253 12.17 24.09 -16.99
N ARG A 254 13.41 24.55 -16.90
CA ARG A 254 13.98 25.18 -15.69
C ARG A 254 13.18 26.40 -15.25
N TYR A 255 12.88 27.32 -16.14
CA TYR A 255 12.12 28.53 -15.79
C TYR A 255 10.66 28.23 -15.47
N ALA A 256 10.02 27.30 -16.19
CA ALA A 256 8.65 26.89 -15.91
C ALA A 256 8.54 26.26 -14.52
N THR A 257 9.43 25.33 -14.18
CA THR A 257 9.41 24.67 -12.87
C THR A 257 9.75 25.63 -11.73
N LEU A 258 10.67 26.58 -11.93
CA LEU A 258 10.94 27.64 -10.96
C LEU A 258 9.72 28.54 -10.73
N PHE A 259 9.03 28.94 -11.80
CA PHE A 259 7.80 29.74 -11.71
C PHE A 259 6.74 29.03 -10.86
N PHE A 260 6.47 27.74 -11.15
CA PHE A 260 5.53 26.94 -10.37
C PHE A 260 5.99 26.72 -8.94
N ALA A 261 7.29 26.55 -8.69
CA ALA A 261 7.85 26.44 -7.33
C ALA A 261 7.58 27.72 -6.52
N ILE A 262 7.86 28.88 -7.09
CA ILE A 262 7.60 30.18 -6.45
C ILE A 262 6.09 30.37 -6.19
N TRP A 263 5.23 30.01 -7.15
CA TRP A 263 3.78 30.06 -6.99
C TRP A 263 3.29 29.17 -5.86
N CYS A 264 3.85 27.97 -5.72
CA CYS A 264 3.54 27.04 -4.62
C CYS A 264 3.92 27.64 -3.25
N VAL A 265 5.11 28.24 -3.13
CA VAL A 265 5.53 28.92 -1.89
C VAL A 265 4.57 30.06 -1.56
N PHE A 266 4.25 30.90 -2.53
CA PHE A 266 3.35 32.04 -2.33
C PHE A 266 1.93 31.58 -1.92
N SER A 267 1.42 30.53 -2.56
CA SER A 267 0.13 29.91 -2.20
C SER A 267 0.12 29.36 -0.78
N SER A 268 1.26 28.85 -0.29
CA SER A 268 1.36 28.31 1.07
C SER A 268 1.34 29.42 2.15
N MET A 269 1.88 30.59 1.85
CA MET A 269 2.01 31.67 2.83
C MET A 269 0.67 32.29 3.25
N ASN A 270 -0.35 32.19 2.40
CA ASN A 270 -1.68 32.78 2.63
C ASN A 270 -2.64 31.87 3.44
N THR A 271 -2.19 30.72 3.88
CA THR A 271 -3.03 29.73 4.56
C THR A 271 -2.46 29.33 5.91
N LYS A 272 -3.34 29.17 6.93
CA LYS A 272 -2.91 28.71 8.25
C LYS A 272 -2.60 27.21 8.19
N THR A 273 -1.39 26.83 8.57
CA THR A 273 -0.97 25.42 8.75
C THR A 273 -1.43 24.90 10.10
N THR A 274 -1.88 23.64 10.13
CA THR A 274 -1.99 22.89 11.38
C THR A 274 -0.64 22.27 11.72
N PRO A 275 -0.12 22.40 12.96
CA PRO A 275 1.16 21.80 13.32
C PRO A 275 1.12 20.28 13.17
N LEU A 276 2.23 19.67 12.74
CA LEU A 276 2.35 18.22 12.52
C LEU A 276 2.10 17.45 13.84
N PHE A 277 2.64 17.97 14.95
CA PHE A 277 2.42 17.44 16.30
C PHE A 277 1.63 18.46 17.12
N ARG A 278 0.55 17.98 17.71
CA ARG A 278 -0.38 18.85 18.45
C ARG A 278 0.11 19.19 19.84
N ASP A 279 0.82 18.27 20.50
CA ASP A 279 1.27 18.37 21.89
C ASP A 279 2.67 17.78 22.00
N GLY A 280 3.71 18.59 21.85
CA GLY A 280 5.07 18.19 22.11
C GLY A 280 6.02 18.27 20.92
N SER A 281 7.31 18.08 21.20
CA SER A 281 8.34 18.02 20.17
C SER A 281 8.42 16.63 19.54
N ILE A 282 9.01 16.53 18.34
CA ILE A 282 9.29 15.25 17.68
C ILE A 282 10.12 14.33 18.59
N ILE A 283 11.05 14.91 19.36
CA ILE A 283 11.94 14.17 20.29
C ILE A 283 11.13 13.53 21.41
N ASP A 284 10.15 14.24 21.98
CA ASP A 284 9.28 13.69 23.04
C ASP A 284 8.38 12.59 22.48
N ALA A 285 7.87 12.77 21.26
CA ALA A 285 7.10 11.75 20.57
C ALA A 285 7.92 10.47 20.33
N THR A 286 9.17 10.59 19.87
CA THR A 286 10.02 9.41 19.59
C THR A 286 10.42 8.66 20.86
N SER A 287 10.76 9.35 21.95
CA SER A 287 11.11 8.72 23.22
C SER A 287 9.92 7.96 23.83
N GLY A 288 8.72 8.52 23.74
CA GLY A 288 7.48 7.87 24.17
C GLY A 288 7.11 6.66 23.29
N THR A 289 7.40 6.70 21.99
CA THR A 289 7.07 5.66 21.01
C THR A 289 7.71 4.31 21.34
N LEU A 290 9.02 4.28 21.65
CA LEU A 290 9.72 3.02 21.99
C LEU A 290 9.14 2.36 23.25
N SER A 291 8.84 3.16 24.27
CA SER A 291 8.24 2.63 25.50
C SER A 291 6.82 2.12 25.27
N GLN A 292 6.06 2.77 24.39
CA GLN A 292 4.72 2.36 23.99
C GLN A 292 4.76 1.05 23.20
N LEU A 293 5.65 0.94 22.22
CA LEU A 293 5.82 -0.29 21.42
C LEU A 293 6.14 -1.49 22.31
N LYS A 294 7.14 -1.36 23.20
CA LYS A 294 7.49 -2.42 24.16
C LYS A 294 6.29 -2.82 25.03
N GLY A 295 5.51 -1.83 25.47
CA GLY A 295 4.27 -2.09 26.21
C GLY A 295 3.22 -2.84 25.38
N THR A 296 3.03 -2.49 24.12
CA THR A 296 2.04 -3.11 23.24
C THR A 296 2.42 -4.54 22.85
N LEU A 297 3.68 -4.78 22.51
CA LEU A 297 4.17 -6.14 22.25
C LEU A 297 3.99 -7.06 23.47
N SER A 298 4.29 -6.55 24.67
CA SER A 298 4.06 -7.32 25.91
C SER A 298 2.57 -7.56 26.20
N MET A 299 1.67 -6.75 25.66
CA MET A 299 0.23 -6.86 25.84
C MET A 299 -0.47 -7.72 24.76
N LEU A 300 0.17 -8.03 23.63
CA LEU A 300 -0.41 -8.82 22.54
C LEU A 300 -0.99 -10.15 23.04
N GLY A 301 -0.33 -10.79 24.00
CA GLY A 301 -0.81 -12.02 24.63
C GLY A 301 -2.16 -11.90 25.34
N ASN A 302 -2.58 -10.69 25.71
CA ASN A 302 -3.87 -10.43 26.36
C ASN A 302 -5.02 -10.22 25.36
N PHE A 303 -4.70 -10.21 24.05
CA PHE A 303 -5.67 -10.07 22.96
C PHE A 303 -5.63 -11.30 22.05
N PRO A 304 -6.10 -12.46 22.52
CA PRO A 304 -5.97 -13.72 21.78
C PRO A 304 -6.66 -13.68 20.40
N GLY A 305 -7.69 -12.87 20.24
CA GLY A 305 -8.34 -12.65 18.94
C GLY A 305 -7.45 -11.92 17.95
N LEU A 306 -6.77 -10.86 18.38
CA LEU A 306 -5.85 -10.09 17.56
C LEU A 306 -4.58 -10.90 17.25
N SER A 307 -3.98 -11.53 18.24
CA SER A 307 -2.78 -12.36 18.05
C SER A 307 -3.03 -13.50 17.07
N ARG A 308 -4.17 -14.23 17.22
CA ARG A 308 -4.54 -15.31 16.28
C ARG A 308 -4.78 -14.78 14.86
N PHE A 309 -5.38 -13.62 14.73
CA PHE A 309 -5.60 -13.00 13.44
C PHE A 309 -4.26 -12.64 12.77
N LEU A 310 -3.35 -11.95 13.48
CA LEU A 310 -2.03 -11.58 12.95
C LEU A 310 -1.20 -12.79 12.52
N VAL A 311 -1.16 -13.84 13.36
CA VAL A 311 -0.49 -15.09 13.01
C VAL A 311 -1.15 -15.75 11.79
N GLY A 312 -2.47 -15.88 11.77
CA GLY A 312 -3.19 -16.45 10.63
C GLY A 312 -2.96 -15.64 9.35
N ARG A 313 -2.89 -14.32 9.49
CA ARG A 313 -2.64 -13.41 8.36
C ARG A 313 -1.30 -13.69 7.68
N VAL A 314 -0.23 -13.90 8.43
CA VAL A 314 1.08 -14.26 7.85
C VAL A 314 0.94 -15.46 6.92
N PHE A 315 0.25 -16.52 7.34
CA PHE A 315 0.11 -17.72 6.51
C PHE A 315 -0.74 -17.52 5.27
N TYR A 316 -1.93 -16.92 5.37
CA TYR A 316 -2.78 -16.80 4.18
C TYR A 316 -2.31 -15.71 3.22
N THR A 317 -1.68 -14.63 3.69
CA THR A 317 -1.12 -13.62 2.79
C THR A 317 0.13 -14.13 2.07
N ASP A 318 0.97 -14.90 2.76
CA ASP A 318 2.13 -15.54 2.15
C ASP A 318 1.69 -16.56 1.08
N ALA A 319 0.73 -17.44 1.42
CA ALA A 319 0.16 -18.38 0.45
C ALA A 319 -0.45 -17.69 -0.77
N ALA A 320 -1.20 -16.60 -0.58
CA ALA A 320 -1.80 -15.84 -1.67
C ALA A 320 -0.74 -15.17 -2.55
N ASN A 321 0.23 -14.46 -1.95
CA ASN A 321 1.30 -13.78 -2.68
C ASN A 321 2.19 -14.76 -3.46
N THR A 322 2.58 -15.86 -2.82
CA THR A 322 3.34 -16.94 -3.47
C THR A 322 2.58 -17.49 -4.68
N SER A 323 1.29 -17.77 -4.51
CA SER A 323 0.47 -18.31 -5.59
C SER A 323 0.33 -17.35 -6.76
N ILE A 324 0.17 -16.06 -6.50
CA ILE A 324 0.10 -15.04 -7.56
C ILE A 324 1.43 -14.97 -8.31
N THR A 325 2.55 -14.99 -7.58
CA THR A 325 3.89 -14.91 -8.16
C THR A 325 4.19 -16.11 -9.08
N PHE A 326 3.81 -17.31 -8.67
CA PHE A 326 4.13 -18.54 -9.41
C PHE A 326 3.01 -19.02 -10.35
N ALA A 327 1.85 -18.38 -10.37
CA ALA A 327 0.70 -18.81 -11.18
C ALA A 327 1.03 -18.94 -12.67
N ALA A 328 1.69 -17.92 -13.24
CA ALA A 328 2.07 -17.92 -14.66
C ALA A 328 3.04 -19.04 -15.01
N ILE A 329 4.04 -19.27 -14.15
CA ILE A 329 5.03 -20.35 -14.33
C ILE A 329 4.32 -21.69 -14.23
N TYR A 330 3.47 -21.89 -13.23
CA TYR A 330 2.74 -23.13 -13.03
C TYR A 330 1.85 -23.50 -14.23
N VAL A 331 1.07 -22.56 -14.75
CA VAL A 331 0.19 -22.86 -15.90
C VAL A 331 0.98 -23.06 -17.20
N ARG A 332 2.17 -22.46 -17.34
CA ARG A 332 3.07 -22.71 -18.46
C ARG A 332 3.68 -24.11 -18.41
N GLU A 333 4.25 -24.48 -17.28
CA GLU A 333 4.98 -25.76 -17.13
C GLU A 333 4.03 -26.97 -17.11
N GLU A 334 2.90 -26.89 -16.42
CA GLU A 334 1.98 -28.02 -16.26
C GLU A 334 0.95 -28.15 -17.37
N PHE A 335 0.57 -27.06 -18.03
CA PHE A 335 -0.50 -27.06 -19.06
C PHE A 335 -0.03 -26.59 -20.43
N GLY A 336 1.23 -26.20 -20.59
CA GLY A 336 1.80 -25.76 -21.86
C GLY A 336 1.15 -24.48 -22.41
N MET A 337 0.65 -23.60 -21.53
CA MET A 337 -0.01 -22.36 -21.98
C MET A 337 0.97 -21.41 -22.65
N GLU A 338 0.56 -20.84 -23.77
CA GLU A 338 1.29 -19.78 -24.45
C GLU A 338 1.15 -18.43 -23.73
N ASP A 339 2.03 -17.48 -24.03
CA ASP A 339 2.01 -16.15 -23.38
C ASP A 339 0.67 -15.41 -23.54
N SER A 340 0.02 -15.57 -24.70
CA SER A 340 -1.31 -15.02 -24.97
C SER A 340 -2.40 -15.62 -24.06
N GLU A 341 -2.33 -16.91 -23.79
CA GLU A 341 -3.27 -17.62 -22.91
C GLU A 341 -3.04 -17.23 -21.45
N ILE A 342 -1.75 -17.14 -21.02
CA ILE A 342 -1.38 -16.67 -19.68
C ILE A 342 -1.86 -15.23 -19.45
N ALA A 343 -1.78 -14.36 -20.46
CA ALA A 343 -2.31 -13.01 -20.38
C ALA A 343 -3.83 -13.01 -20.13
N VAL A 344 -4.59 -13.81 -20.88
CA VAL A 344 -6.05 -13.96 -20.70
C VAL A 344 -6.35 -14.55 -19.31
N TYR A 345 -5.60 -15.56 -18.88
CA TYR A 345 -5.74 -16.18 -17.57
C TYR A 345 -5.58 -15.15 -16.44
N THR A 346 -4.54 -14.31 -16.54
CA THR A 346 -4.29 -13.22 -15.59
C THR A 346 -5.40 -12.16 -15.63
N LEU A 347 -5.86 -11.77 -16.81
CA LEU A 347 -6.95 -10.80 -16.96
C LEU A 347 -8.25 -11.27 -16.33
N ILE A 348 -8.59 -12.57 -16.43
CA ILE A 348 -9.75 -13.14 -15.73
C ILE A 348 -9.62 -12.94 -14.22
N GLY A 349 -8.44 -13.19 -13.63
CA GLY A 349 -8.17 -12.98 -12.21
C GLY A 349 -8.33 -11.52 -11.81
N VAL A 350 -7.71 -10.59 -12.55
CA VAL A 350 -7.78 -9.15 -12.27
C VAL A 350 -9.21 -8.64 -12.38
N PHE A 351 -9.93 -8.98 -13.45
CA PHE A 351 -11.33 -8.55 -13.63
C PHE A 351 -12.24 -9.08 -12.52
N SER A 352 -12.06 -10.35 -12.15
CA SER A 352 -12.81 -10.96 -11.04
C SER A 352 -12.52 -10.26 -9.71
N SER A 353 -11.27 -9.84 -9.49
CA SER A 353 -10.88 -9.08 -8.29
C SER A 353 -11.54 -7.71 -8.21
N ILE A 354 -11.67 -7.00 -9.35
CA ILE A 354 -12.37 -5.71 -9.43
C ILE A 354 -13.83 -5.88 -8.99
N VAL A 355 -14.55 -6.76 -9.65
CA VAL A 355 -15.99 -6.97 -9.41
C VAL A 355 -16.24 -7.47 -7.99
N SER A 356 -15.46 -8.46 -7.57
CA SER A 356 -15.61 -9.05 -6.24
C SER A 356 -15.25 -8.09 -5.10
N GLY A 357 -14.30 -7.17 -5.32
CA GLY A 357 -13.96 -6.14 -4.34
C GLY A 357 -15.17 -5.34 -3.88
N PHE A 358 -16.01 -4.89 -4.80
CA PHE A 358 -17.26 -4.19 -4.48
C PHE A 358 -18.27 -5.10 -3.78
N LEU A 359 -18.45 -6.35 -4.25
CA LEU A 359 -19.38 -7.30 -3.65
C LEU A 359 -18.99 -7.69 -2.22
N TRP A 360 -17.73 -8.02 -2.02
CA TRP A 360 -17.22 -8.37 -0.69
C TRP A 360 -17.29 -7.19 0.28
N GLY A 361 -17.04 -5.97 -0.19
CA GLY A 361 -17.21 -4.78 0.62
C GLY A 361 -18.62 -4.64 1.20
N TYR A 362 -19.64 -4.97 0.41
CA TYR A 362 -21.03 -5.02 0.87
C TYR A 362 -21.28 -6.17 1.86
N LEU A 363 -20.76 -7.36 1.57
CA LEU A 363 -20.91 -8.53 2.44
C LEU A 363 -20.23 -8.35 3.80
N VAL A 364 -19.08 -7.68 3.86
CA VAL A 364 -18.40 -7.37 5.13
C VAL A 364 -19.30 -6.57 6.07
N ASP A 365 -20.10 -5.65 5.53
CA ASP A 365 -21.01 -4.85 6.36
C ASP A 365 -22.24 -5.65 6.85
N ILE A 366 -22.65 -6.71 6.14
CA ILE A 366 -23.82 -7.54 6.48
C ILE A 366 -23.46 -8.68 7.42
N ILE A 367 -22.50 -9.54 7.03
CA ILE A 367 -22.15 -10.75 7.77
C ILE A 367 -20.93 -10.59 8.69
N GLY A 368 -20.29 -9.42 8.62
CA GLY A 368 -19.12 -9.07 9.41
C GLY A 368 -17.79 -9.50 8.78
N PRO A 369 -16.69 -8.81 9.11
CA PRO A 369 -15.41 -9.01 8.44
C PRO A 369 -14.78 -10.39 8.69
N LYS A 370 -14.96 -10.97 9.89
CA LYS A 370 -14.45 -12.30 10.21
C LYS A 370 -15.10 -13.39 9.37
N SER A 371 -16.44 -13.38 9.29
CA SER A 371 -17.18 -14.37 8.50
C SER A 371 -16.85 -14.26 7.03
N THR A 372 -16.78 -13.03 6.52
CA THR A 372 -16.38 -12.75 5.14
C THR A 372 -14.98 -13.26 4.85
N LEU A 373 -13.99 -13.00 5.72
CA LEU A 373 -12.62 -13.48 5.54
C LEU A 373 -12.57 -15.01 5.49
N ASN A 374 -13.29 -15.70 6.38
CA ASN A 374 -13.36 -17.16 6.35
C ASN A 374 -13.93 -17.67 5.02
N THR A 375 -15.01 -17.05 4.51
CA THR A 375 -15.59 -17.42 3.22
C THR A 375 -14.59 -17.19 2.07
N VAL A 376 -13.89 -16.09 2.08
CA VAL A 376 -12.85 -15.77 1.09
C VAL A 376 -11.72 -16.80 1.10
N LEU A 377 -11.30 -17.27 2.27
CA LEU A 377 -10.26 -18.30 2.37
C LEU A 377 -10.72 -19.63 1.77
N TRP A 378 -12.03 -19.95 1.81
CA TRP A 378 -12.57 -21.10 1.09
C TRP A 378 -12.50 -20.95 -0.44
N PHE A 379 -12.63 -19.74 -0.99
CA PHE A 379 -12.41 -19.51 -2.42
C PHE A 379 -10.94 -19.72 -2.82
N TRP A 380 -9.98 -19.29 -1.97
CA TRP A 380 -8.56 -19.61 -2.16
C TRP A 380 -8.33 -21.11 -2.15
N PHE A 381 -8.86 -21.81 -1.14
CA PHE A 381 -8.75 -23.24 -1.03
C PHE A 381 -9.36 -23.98 -2.25
N ALA A 382 -10.52 -23.55 -2.72
CA ALA A 382 -11.17 -24.11 -3.90
C ALA A 382 -10.33 -23.88 -5.18
N SER A 383 -9.75 -22.70 -5.35
CA SER A 383 -8.87 -22.40 -6.48
C SER A 383 -7.63 -23.32 -6.49
N PHE A 384 -6.95 -23.45 -5.37
CA PHE A 384 -5.76 -24.32 -5.25
C PHE A 384 -6.11 -25.80 -5.45
N THR A 385 -7.20 -26.25 -4.81
CA THR A 385 -7.66 -27.63 -4.96
C THR A 385 -7.99 -27.92 -6.42
N LEU A 386 -8.64 -27.01 -7.13
CA LEU A 386 -8.97 -27.16 -8.54
C LEU A 386 -7.70 -27.28 -9.40
N LEU A 387 -6.71 -26.42 -9.21
CA LEU A 387 -5.42 -26.47 -9.93
C LEU A 387 -4.72 -27.83 -9.73
N ILE A 388 -4.58 -28.25 -8.48
CA ILE A 388 -3.93 -29.51 -8.13
C ILE A 388 -4.73 -30.70 -8.69
N SER A 389 -6.05 -30.70 -8.54
CA SER A 389 -6.91 -31.81 -8.99
C SER A 389 -6.93 -31.95 -10.50
N THR A 390 -6.80 -30.85 -11.26
CA THR A 390 -6.77 -30.90 -12.72
C THR A 390 -5.55 -31.68 -13.20
N VAL A 391 -4.40 -31.52 -12.56
CA VAL A 391 -3.18 -32.28 -12.89
C VAL A 391 -3.28 -33.72 -12.37
N TRP A 392 -3.57 -33.92 -11.08
CA TRP A 392 -3.48 -35.22 -10.43
C TRP A 392 -4.58 -36.20 -10.81
N LEU A 393 -5.80 -35.70 -11.07
CA LEU A 393 -6.96 -36.54 -11.41
C LEU A 393 -7.23 -36.57 -12.92
N GLY A 394 -6.42 -35.86 -13.73
CA GLY A 394 -6.61 -35.77 -15.18
C GLY A 394 -7.96 -35.14 -15.55
N LEU A 395 -8.40 -34.10 -14.81
CA LEU A 395 -9.65 -33.43 -15.12
C LEU A 395 -9.56 -32.69 -16.45
N PRO A 396 -10.70 -32.41 -17.10
CA PRO A 396 -10.72 -31.67 -18.37
C PRO A 396 -9.97 -30.33 -18.24
N THR A 397 -9.07 -30.03 -19.18
CA THR A 397 -8.20 -28.86 -19.14
C THR A 397 -8.94 -27.53 -19.14
N TRP A 398 -10.18 -27.47 -19.67
CA TRP A 398 -10.99 -26.26 -19.61
C TRP A 398 -11.31 -25.81 -18.17
N MET A 399 -11.29 -26.75 -17.19
CA MET A 399 -11.57 -26.42 -15.79
C MET A 399 -10.52 -25.50 -15.16
N ILE A 400 -9.29 -25.46 -15.72
CA ILE A 400 -8.24 -24.59 -15.23
C ILE A 400 -8.64 -23.12 -15.32
N TRP A 401 -9.47 -22.74 -16.29
CA TRP A 401 -9.95 -21.36 -16.48
C TRP A 401 -10.87 -20.88 -15.36
N LEU A 402 -11.40 -21.78 -14.54
CA LEU A 402 -12.13 -21.42 -13.31
C LEU A 402 -11.21 -21.01 -12.16
N ALA A 403 -9.96 -21.47 -12.16
CA ALA A 403 -9.02 -21.18 -11.08
C ALA A 403 -8.69 -19.68 -10.95
N PRO A 404 -8.34 -18.94 -12.02
CA PRO A 404 -8.09 -17.50 -11.93
C PRO A 404 -9.36 -16.72 -11.56
N PHE A 405 -10.54 -17.18 -11.96
CA PHE A 405 -11.78 -16.58 -11.52
C PHE A 405 -11.96 -16.72 -10.01
N LEU A 406 -11.81 -17.92 -9.45
CA LEU A 406 -11.92 -18.17 -8.00
C LEU A 406 -10.83 -17.44 -7.22
N ALA A 407 -9.59 -17.46 -7.71
CA ALA A 407 -8.49 -16.74 -7.11
C ALA A 407 -8.72 -15.22 -7.11
N GLY A 408 -9.22 -14.68 -8.22
CA GLY A 408 -9.55 -13.26 -8.34
C GLY A 408 -10.68 -12.85 -7.39
N VAL A 409 -11.74 -13.66 -7.28
CA VAL A 409 -12.81 -13.45 -6.29
C VAL A 409 -12.24 -13.47 -4.87
N ALA A 410 -11.36 -14.41 -4.57
CA ALA A 410 -10.72 -14.51 -3.25
C ALA A 410 -9.78 -13.32 -2.99
N LEU A 411 -9.00 -12.91 -3.97
CA LEU A 411 -8.04 -11.80 -3.87
C LEU A 411 -8.75 -10.49 -3.54
N GLY A 412 -9.82 -10.16 -4.28
CA GLY A 412 -10.65 -8.98 -4.00
C GLY A 412 -11.25 -9.01 -2.58
N GLY A 413 -11.67 -10.19 -2.12
CA GLY A 413 -12.27 -10.37 -0.80
C GLY A 413 -11.26 -10.33 0.35
N THR A 414 -10.05 -10.81 0.14
CA THR A 414 -9.01 -10.87 1.18
C THR A 414 -8.77 -9.48 1.78
N TRP A 415 -8.44 -8.52 0.97
CA TRP A 415 -8.16 -7.16 1.44
C TRP A 415 -9.41 -6.39 1.87
N CYS A 416 -10.58 -6.70 1.30
CA CYS A 416 -11.86 -6.12 1.73
C CYS A 416 -12.27 -6.54 3.13
N ALA A 417 -11.99 -7.77 3.52
CA ALA A 417 -12.36 -8.29 4.84
C ALA A 417 -11.25 -8.06 5.89
N ASP A 418 -10.00 -8.15 5.46
CA ASP A 418 -8.80 -8.10 6.29
C ASP A 418 -8.64 -6.73 6.99
N ARG A 419 -8.61 -5.64 6.22
CA ARG A 419 -8.49 -4.27 6.75
C ARG A 419 -9.60 -3.93 7.77
N PRO A 420 -10.91 -4.12 7.48
CA PRO A 420 -11.96 -3.89 8.46
C PRO A 420 -11.89 -4.84 9.67
N TYR A 421 -11.42 -6.08 9.49
CA TYR A 421 -11.28 -7.01 10.61
C TYR A 421 -10.19 -6.56 11.57
N MET A 422 -9.05 -6.14 11.05
CA MET A 422 -8.00 -5.51 11.85
C MET A 422 -8.54 -4.32 12.64
N LEU A 423 -9.31 -3.44 11.98
CA LEU A 423 -9.92 -2.27 12.62
C LEU A 423 -10.88 -2.64 13.76
N VAL A 424 -11.62 -3.76 13.63
CA VAL A 424 -12.53 -4.24 14.69
C VAL A 424 -11.78 -4.75 15.91
N LEU A 425 -10.64 -5.42 15.67
CA LEU A 425 -9.83 -6.03 16.73
C LEU A 425 -8.96 -5.01 17.46
N THR A 426 -8.63 -3.89 16.81
CA THR A 426 -7.68 -2.90 17.30
C THR A 426 -8.37 -1.85 18.18
N PRO A 427 -7.84 -1.54 19.38
CA PRO A 427 -8.32 -0.42 20.17
C PRO A 427 -8.04 0.93 19.47
N PRO A 428 -8.98 1.92 19.57
CA PRO A 428 -8.89 3.19 18.83
C PRO A 428 -7.60 3.98 19.04
N ARG A 429 -7.00 3.90 20.22
CA ARG A 429 -5.77 4.63 20.58
C ARG A 429 -4.50 4.11 19.91
N TYR A 430 -4.50 2.86 19.45
CA TYR A 430 -3.31 2.16 18.96
C TYR A 430 -3.46 1.69 17.50
N ILE A 431 -4.32 2.35 16.74
CA ILE A 431 -4.66 1.93 15.37
C ILE A 431 -3.41 1.93 14.47
N GLY A 432 -2.63 3.01 14.45
CA GLY A 432 -1.42 3.09 13.63
C GLY A 432 -0.38 2.05 14.03
N GLN A 433 -0.16 1.86 15.33
CA GLN A 433 0.79 0.88 15.85
C GLN A 433 0.41 -0.55 15.46
N PHE A 434 -0.86 -0.92 15.57
CA PHE A 434 -1.32 -2.25 15.20
C PHE A 434 -1.39 -2.45 13.68
N TYR A 435 -1.68 -1.40 12.91
CA TYR A 435 -1.54 -1.47 11.46
C TYR A 435 -0.06 -1.59 11.03
N GLY A 436 0.89 -1.05 11.81
CA GLY A 436 2.30 -1.32 11.61
C GLY A 436 2.71 -2.79 11.86
N LEU A 437 2.01 -3.50 12.78
CA LEU A 437 2.19 -4.95 12.96
C LEU A 437 1.45 -5.80 11.92
N TYR A 438 0.43 -5.22 11.29
CA TYR A 438 -0.39 -5.84 10.26
C TYR A 438 0.29 -5.76 8.88
N SER A 439 0.98 -4.69 8.53
CA SER A 439 1.70 -4.51 7.25
C SER A 439 2.90 -5.42 7.14
#